data_e5933117829dd6750c4b62b4c6a25bdf
#
_entry.id   e5933117829dd6750c4b62b4c6a25bdf
#
_cell.length_a   1.000
_cell.length_b   1.000
_cell.length_c   1.000
_cell.angle_alpha   90.00
_cell.angle_beta   90.00
_cell.angle_gamma   90.00
#
_symmetry.space_group_name_H-M   'P 1'
#
loop_
_entity.id
_entity.type
_entity.pdbx_description
1 polymer ?
#
loop_
_entity_poly.entity_id
_entity_poly.type
_entity_poly.pdbx_seq_one_letter_code
_entity_poly.pdbx_strand_id
1 'polypeptide(L)' 'MKVQQFMIPIYGYLVSAGKYALTKKDRKEGQKVIPVAYIEAVAEWIAKRVEDEQ' A
#
# COMPACT_ATOMS: atom_id res chain seq x y z
N MET A 1 -12.06 -12.45 -1.34
CA MET A 1 -10.75 -12.39 -2.01
C MET A 1 -9.64 -12.66 -1.00
N LYS A 2 -8.70 -13.48 -1.38
CA LYS A 2 -7.63 -13.89 -0.46
C LYS A 2 -6.41 -13.00 -0.60
N VAL A 3 -5.96 -12.41 0.50
CA VAL A 3 -4.77 -11.59 0.51
C VAL A 3 -3.53 -12.48 0.48
N GLN A 4 -2.65 -12.22 -0.48
CA GLN A 4 -1.37 -12.94 -0.57
C GLN A 4 -0.33 -12.20 0.25
N GLN A 5 0.23 -12.87 1.25
CA GLN A 5 1.19 -12.24 2.16
C GLN A 5 2.38 -11.62 1.41
N PHE A 6 2.86 -12.28 0.38
CA PHE A 6 4.02 -11.77 -0.36
C PHE A 6 3.72 -10.51 -1.16
N MET A 7 2.45 -10.24 -1.45
CA MET A 7 2.05 -9.03 -2.18
C MET A 7 1.97 -7.80 -1.30
N ILE A 8 1.86 -7.97 0.02
CA ILE A 8 1.74 -6.84 0.93
C ILE A 8 2.95 -5.90 0.84
N PRO A 9 4.21 -6.40 0.97
CA PRO A 9 5.36 -5.51 0.84
C PRO A 9 5.52 -4.96 -0.58
N ILE A 10 5.09 -5.70 -1.60
CA ILE A 10 5.16 -5.22 -2.98
C ILE A 10 4.27 -4.00 -3.16
N TYR A 11 2.99 -4.09 -2.74
CA TYR A 11 2.08 -2.95 -2.82
C TYR A 11 2.53 -1.82 -1.90
N GLY A 12 3.01 -2.15 -0.71
CA GLY A 12 3.52 -1.15 0.22
C GLY A 12 4.66 -0.34 -0.40
N TYR A 13 5.57 -1.02 -1.05
CA TYR A 13 6.68 -0.37 -1.73
C TYR A 13 6.18 0.54 -2.87
N LEU A 14 5.24 0.05 -3.66
CA LEU A 14 4.70 0.82 -4.78
C LEU A 14 3.95 2.07 -4.30
N VAL A 15 3.22 1.96 -3.20
CA VAL A 15 2.55 3.12 -2.59
C VAL A 15 3.59 4.12 -2.09
N SER A 16 4.62 3.65 -1.41
CA SER A 16 5.68 4.51 -0.89
C SER A 16 6.44 5.22 -2.01
N ALA A 17 6.58 4.56 -3.15
CA ALA A 17 7.27 5.14 -4.31
C ALA A 17 6.39 6.11 -5.10
N GLY A 18 5.13 6.25 -4.71
CA GLY A 18 4.21 7.17 -5.40
C GLY A 18 3.63 6.62 -6.68
N LYS A 19 3.80 5.34 -6.96
CA LYS A 19 3.26 4.72 -8.18
C LYS A 19 1.82 4.26 -8.03
N TYR A 20 1.43 3.92 -6.80
CA TYR A 20 0.07 3.50 -6.49
C TYR A 20 -0.44 4.35 -5.33
N ALA A 21 -1.76 4.54 -5.29
CA ALA A 21 -2.42 5.20 -4.17
C ALA A 21 -3.01 4.13 -3.25
N LEU A 22 -2.98 4.39 -1.96
CA LEU A 22 -3.54 3.48 -0.98
C LEU A 22 -5.07 3.42 -1.07
N THR A 23 -5.70 4.57 -1.27
CA THR A 23 -7.16 4.68 -1.40
C THR A 23 -7.50 5.57 -2.58
N LYS A 24 -8.78 5.52 -2.99
CA LYS A 24 -9.27 6.39 -4.06
C LYS A 24 -9.15 7.86 -3.69
N LYS A 25 -9.28 8.20 -2.41
CA LYS A 25 -9.18 9.58 -1.95
C LYS A 25 -7.77 10.13 -2.11
N ASP A 26 -6.78 9.27 -1.95
CA ASP A 26 -5.38 9.67 -2.06
C ASP A 26 -4.87 9.59 -3.48
N ARG A 27 -5.66 9.05 -4.39
CA ARG A 27 -5.25 8.82 -5.77
C ARG A 27 -5.03 10.14 -6.50
N LYS A 28 -3.84 10.28 -7.04
CA LYS A 28 -3.50 11.40 -7.91
C LYS A 28 -3.63 10.96 -9.37
N GLU A 29 -3.72 11.93 -10.27
CA GLU A 29 -3.82 11.63 -11.69
C GLU A 29 -2.67 10.72 -12.15
N GLY A 30 -3.02 9.68 -12.86
CA GLY A 30 -2.05 8.72 -13.37
C GLY A 30 -1.73 7.58 -12.43
N GLN A 31 -2.17 7.63 -11.18
CA GLN A 31 -1.93 6.55 -10.23
C GLN A 31 -3.03 5.50 -10.27
N LYS A 32 -2.66 4.27 -9.96
CA LYS A 32 -3.61 3.18 -9.76
C LYS A 32 -3.83 2.99 -8.27
N VAL A 33 -5.00 2.48 -7.91
CA VAL A 33 -5.33 2.19 -6.51
C VAL A 33 -5.08 0.71 -6.27
N ILE A 34 -4.50 0.36 -5.11
CA ILE A 34 -4.29 -1.04 -4.76
C ILE A 34 -5.65 -1.72 -4.52
N PRO A 35 -5.72 -3.05 -4.67
CA PRO A 35 -6.97 -3.77 -4.40
C PRO A 35 -7.47 -3.51 -2.99
N VAL A 36 -8.80 -3.38 -2.85
CA VAL A 36 -9.43 -3.08 -1.57
C VAL A 36 -9.01 -4.06 -0.47
N ALA A 37 -8.86 -5.33 -0.83
CA ALA A 37 -8.49 -6.37 0.13
C ALA A 37 -7.10 -6.14 0.76
N TYR A 38 -6.25 -5.35 0.11
CA TYR A 38 -4.90 -5.10 0.58
C TYR A 38 -4.72 -3.77 1.31
N ILE A 39 -5.73 -2.90 1.27
CA ILE A 39 -5.59 -1.54 1.82
C ILE A 39 -5.17 -1.56 3.29
N GLU A 40 -5.90 -2.31 4.11
CA GLU A 40 -5.62 -2.36 5.54
C GLU A 40 -4.26 -2.98 5.84
N ALA A 41 -3.96 -4.09 5.20
CA ALA A 41 -2.69 -4.79 5.41
C ALA A 41 -1.49 -3.94 4.95
N VAL A 42 -1.63 -3.27 3.81
CA VAL A 42 -0.57 -2.42 3.29
C VAL A 42 -0.37 -1.19 4.17
N ALA A 43 -1.46 -0.59 4.63
CA ALA A 43 -1.37 0.57 5.53
C ALA A 43 -0.63 0.20 6.82
N GLU A 44 -0.94 -0.96 7.39
CA GLU A 44 -0.27 -1.45 8.58
C GLU A 44 1.21 -1.73 8.32
N TRP A 45 1.51 -2.33 7.18
CA TRP A 45 2.89 -2.62 6.80
C TRP A 45 3.71 -1.33 6.70
N ILE A 46 3.15 -0.30 6.07
CA ILE A 46 3.84 0.99 5.92
C ILE A 46 4.06 1.64 7.28
N ALA A 47 3.04 1.61 8.15
CA ALA A 47 3.15 2.20 9.48
C ALA A 47 4.25 1.54 10.31
N LYS A 48 4.33 0.22 10.26
CA LYS A 48 5.38 -0.51 10.97
C LYS A 48 6.77 -0.20 10.44
N ARG A 49 6.88 -0.07 9.13
CA ARG A 49 8.16 0.24 8.52
C ARG A 49 8.67 1.63 8.94
N VAL A 50 7.77 2.60 8.99
CA VAL A 50 8.13 3.95 9.43
C VAL A 50 8.63 3.93 10.88
N GLU A 51 7.97 3.17 11.75
CA GLU A 51 8.39 3.02 13.13
C GLU A 51 9.77 2.37 13.25
N ASP A 52 10.01 1.34 12.45
CA ASP A 52 11.28 0.61 12.49
C ASP A 52 12.46 1.44 11.98
N GLU A 53 12.21 2.40 11.12
CA GLU A 53 13.26 3.24 10.56
C GLU A 53 13.63 4.42 11.46
N GLN A 54 12.86 4.63 12.52
CA GLN A 54 13.18 5.63 13.50
C GLN A 54 14.01 5.00 14.65
#